data_8233189aa36923084815d8c75ccdefdf
#
_entry.id   8233189aa36923084815d8c75ccdefdf
#
_cell.length_a   1.000
_cell.length_b   1.000
_cell.length_c   1.000
_cell.angle_alpha   90.00
_cell.angle_beta   90.00
_cell.angle_gamma   90.00
#
_symmetry.space_group_name_H-M   'P 1'
#
loop_
_entity.id
_entity.type
_entity.pdbx_description
1 polymer ?
#
loop_
_entity_poly.entity_id
_entity_poly.type
_entity_poly.pdbx_seq_one_letter_code
_entity_poly.pdbx_strand_id
1 'polypeptide(L)'
;MGNPKYIVGIDLGTTNCVLAYTGAEPSSTGEADIRIFEIPQVVSPGEVEEKALLPSCLFLPGPHDVPEGGLLLPWSREEPDGCVGEFARKRGMEIPHRLVSSAKSWLCHDGVDRTRPILPWDSPEEARRISPVDASARLLEHLRDAWNHE
;
A
#
# COMPACT_ATOMS: atom_id res chain seq x y z
N MET A 1 -9.22 18.00 -22.78
CA MET A 1 -8.51 16.91 -22.07
C MET A 1 -7.33 16.48 -22.92
N GLY A 2 -6.11 16.46 -22.39
CA GLY A 2 -4.95 15.92 -23.10
C GLY A 2 -5.10 14.41 -23.31
N ASN A 3 -4.49 13.88 -24.37
CA ASN A 3 -4.41 12.43 -24.58
C ASN A 3 -3.63 11.80 -23.42
N PRO A 4 -4.01 10.61 -22.93
CA PRO A 4 -3.27 9.90 -21.92
C PRO A 4 -1.85 9.60 -22.41
N LYS A 5 -0.85 9.82 -21.55
CA LYS A 5 0.56 9.54 -21.89
C LYS A 5 0.92 8.07 -21.65
N TYR A 6 0.29 7.45 -20.66
CA TYR A 6 0.59 6.10 -20.21
C TYR A 6 -0.67 5.27 -20.04
N ILE A 7 -0.52 3.98 -20.19
CA ILE A 7 -1.46 2.95 -19.74
C ILE A 7 -0.82 2.29 -18.53
N VAL A 8 -1.56 2.23 -17.43
CA VAL A 8 -1.08 1.69 -16.14
C VAL A 8 -1.88 0.44 -15.80
N GLY A 9 -1.17 -0.61 -15.42
CA GLY A 9 -1.73 -1.85 -14.89
C GLY A 9 -1.35 -2.03 -13.42
N ILE A 10 -2.30 -2.42 -12.59
CA ILE A 10 -2.09 -2.70 -11.17
C ILE A 10 -2.50 -4.15 -10.89
N ASP A 11 -1.59 -4.91 -10.30
CA ASP A 11 -1.91 -6.17 -9.63
C ASP A 11 -2.04 -5.91 -8.12
N LEU A 12 -3.27 -5.91 -7.63
CA LEU A 12 -3.56 -5.86 -6.20
C LEU A 12 -3.53 -7.29 -5.65
N GLY A 13 -2.34 -7.79 -5.35
CA GLY A 13 -2.14 -9.15 -4.87
C GLY A 13 -2.46 -9.32 -3.38
N THR A 14 -2.67 -10.56 -2.94
CA THR A 14 -2.86 -10.90 -1.52
C THR A 14 -1.58 -10.71 -0.71
N THR A 15 -0.43 -10.97 -1.32
CA THR A 15 0.90 -10.91 -0.69
C THR A 15 1.67 -9.66 -1.07
N ASN A 16 1.67 -9.30 -2.36
CA ASN A 16 2.34 -8.12 -2.89
C ASN A 16 1.48 -7.44 -3.94
N CYS A 17 1.65 -6.12 -4.07
CA CYS A 17 1.11 -5.34 -5.16
C CYS A 17 2.23 -4.97 -6.15
N VAL A 18 1.88 -4.85 -7.42
CA VAL A 18 2.77 -4.43 -8.51
C VAL A 18 2.07 -3.38 -9.34
N LEU A 19 2.81 -2.38 -9.80
CA LEU A 19 2.37 -1.43 -10.80
C LEU A 19 3.28 -1.53 -12.02
N ALA A 20 2.68 -1.73 -13.19
CA ALA A 20 3.36 -1.72 -14.46
C ALA A 20 2.76 -0.66 -15.38
N TYR A 21 3.54 -0.18 -16.33
CA TYR A 21 3.08 0.84 -17.28
C TYR A 21 3.73 0.70 -18.65
N THR A 22 3.09 1.29 -19.65
CA THR A 22 3.60 1.45 -21.02
C THR A 22 3.15 2.79 -21.58
N GLY A 23 3.85 3.27 -22.59
CA GLY A 23 3.39 4.45 -23.35
C GLY A 23 2.02 4.20 -24.00
N ALA A 24 1.15 5.21 -23.99
CA ALA A 24 -0.18 5.10 -24.62
C ALA A 24 -0.13 5.14 -26.14
N GLU A 25 0.95 5.65 -26.74
CA GLU A 25 1.15 5.64 -28.18
C GLU A 25 1.80 4.32 -28.62
N PRO A 26 1.39 3.75 -29.77
CA PRO A 26 2.00 2.55 -30.31
C PRO A 26 3.50 2.77 -30.55
N SER A 27 4.33 1.82 -30.16
CA SER A 27 5.74 1.84 -30.54
C SER A 27 5.90 1.64 -32.07
N SER A 28 6.99 2.13 -32.64
CA SER A 28 7.31 1.94 -34.05
C SER A 28 7.47 0.47 -34.45
N THR A 29 7.68 -0.42 -33.49
CA THR A 29 7.81 -1.89 -33.67
C THR A 29 6.48 -2.63 -33.49
N GLY A 30 5.42 -1.96 -33.04
CA GLY A 30 4.13 -2.57 -32.72
C GLY A 30 4.11 -3.38 -31.41
N GLU A 31 5.21 -3.47 -30.70
CA GLU A 31 5.31 -4.15 -29.39
C GLU A 31 5.21 -3.11 -28.26
N ALA A 32 4.46 -3.44 -27.20
CA ALA A 32 4.37 -2.61 -26.01
C ALA A 32 5.64 -2.79 -25.15
N ASP A 33 6.33 -1.69 -24.86
CA ASP A 33 7.44 -1.66 -23.88
C ASP A 33 6.85 -1.54 -22.46
N ILE A 34 6.54 -2.68 -21.86
CA ILE A 34 5.98 -2.76 -20.50
C ILE A 34 7.11 -2.66 -19.49
N ARG A 35 6.98 -1.69 -18.58
CA ARG A 35 7.95 -1.43 -17.52
C ARG A 35 7.29 -1.62 -16.16
N ILE A 36 8.07 -2.14 -15.20
CA ILE A 36 7.67 -2.18 -13.79
C ILE A 36 8.02 -0.83 -13.17
N PHE A 37 7.06 -0.26 -12.46
CA PHE A 37 7.25 0.95 -11.66
C PHE A 37 7.87 0.58 -10.31
N GLU A 38 8.99 1.21 -9.97
CA GLU A 38 9.60 1.05 -8.66
C GLU A 38 8.87 1.97 -7.66
N ILE A 39 8.26 1.37 -6.67
CA ILE A 39 7.33 2.00 -5.73
C ILE A 39 8.10 2.52 -4.53
N PRO A 40 8.20 3.86 -4.32
CA PRO A 40 8.78 4.42 -3.10
C PRO A 40 7.95 3.99 -1.88
N GLN A 41 8.62 3.45 -0.87
CA GLN A 41 7.99 2.98 0.36
C GLN A 41 8.94 3.11 1.56
N VAL A 42 8.38 3.30 2.73
CA VAL A 42 9.16 3.33 3.97
C VAL A 42 9.73 1.94 4.22
N VAL A 43 11.03 1.85 4.48
CA VAL A 43 11.75 0.60 4.82
C VAL A 43 12.27 0.60 6.26
N SER A 44 12.49 1.78 6.81
CA SER A 44 12.83 2.06 8.21
C SER A 44 12.27 3.45 8.57
N PRO A 45 12.10 3.81 9.84
CA PRO A 45 11.62 5.14 10.20
C PRO A 45 12.46 6.25 9.58
N GLY A 46 11.84 7.08 8.74
CA GLY A 46 12.49 8.18 8.01
C GLY A 46 13.34 7.76 6.82
N GLU A 47 13.34 6.48 6.45
CA GLU A 47 14.07 5.95 5.29
C GLU A 47 13.09 5.41 4.24
N VAL A 48 13.19 5.92 3.02
CA VAL A 48 12.37 5.53 1.87
C VAL A 48 13.25 4.89 0.81
N GLU A 49 12.84 3.75 0.30
CA GLU A 49 13.46 3.07 -0.85
C GLU A 49 12.41 2.76 -1.91
N GLU A 50 12.85 2.74 -3.16
CA GLU A 50 12.06 2.31 -4.31
C GLU A 50 12.20 0.80 -4.50
N LYS A 51 11.08 0.10 -4.66
CA LYS A 51 11.05 -1.37 -4.86
C LYS A 51 9.99 -1.77 -5.87
N ALA A 52 10.28 -2.78 -6.67
CA ALA A 52 9.36 -3.32 -7.67
C ALA A 52 8.09 -3.95 -7.05
N LEU A 53 8.16 -4.41 -5.80
CA LEU A 53 7.07 -5.03 -5.06
C LEU A 53 6.69 -4.18 -3.84
N LEU A 54 5.39 -3.97 -3.64
CA LEU A 54 4.82 -3.41 -2.42
C LEU A 54 4.16 -4.54 -1.63
N PRO A 55 4.71 -4.98 -0.49
CA PRO A 55 4.02 -5.95 0.37
C PRO A 55 2.61 -5.49 0.72
N SER A 56 1.62 -6.37 0.58
CA SER A 56 0.20 -6.10 0.85
C SER A 56 -0.08 -6.09 2.35
N CYS A 57 0.72 -5.30 3.08
CA CYS A 57 0.68 -5.12 4.53
C CYS A 57 0.39 -3.68 4.86
N LEU A 58 -0.45 -3.47 5.87
CA LEU A 58 -0.73 -2.16 6.47
C LEU A 58 -0.41 -2.23 7.96
N PHE A 59 0.37 -1.30 8.45
CA PHE A 59 0.67 -1.14 9.87
C PHE A 59 -0.08 0.08 10.43
N LEU A 60 -0.81 -0.13 11.52
CA LEU A 60 -1.60 0.89 12.21
C LEU A 60 -0.91 1.22 13.55
N PRO A 61 0.05 2.17 13.59
CA PRO A 61 0.83 2.44 14.79
C PRO A 61 0.00 2.99 15.93
N GLY A 62 0.43 2.68 17.15
CA GLY A 62 0.04 3.38 18.35
C GLY A 62 0.97 4.58 18.62
N PRO A 63 0.71 5.33 19.70
CA PRO A 63 1.37 6.62 19.98
C PRO A 63 2.91 6.58 20.06
N HIS A 64 3.51 5.43 20.31
CA HIS A 64 4.96 5.29 20.53
C HIS A 64 5.60 4.18 19.68
N ASP A 65 4.88 3.65 18.72
CA ASP A 65 5.36 2.54 17.90
C ASP A 65 6.33 3.00 16.82
N VAL A 66 6.25 4.26 16.41
CA VAL A 66 7.11 4.88 15.38
C VAL A 66 7.50 6.28 15.86
N PRO A 67 8.76 6.71 15.66
CA PRO A 67 9.17 8.09 15.97
C PRO A 67 8.48 9.09 15.04
N GLU A 68 8.33 10.32 15.51
CA GLU A 68 7.76 11.43 14.73
C GLU A 68 8.54 11.63 13.42
N GLY A 69 7.83 11.80 12.31
CA GLY A 69 8.40 11.90 10.97
C GLY A 69 8.83 10.57 10.35
N GLY A 70 8.69 9.47 11.10
CA GLY A 70 9.16 8.16 10.66
C GLY A 70 8.40 7.52 9.51
N LEU A 71 7.16 7.96 9.25
CA LEU A 71 6.32 7.43 8.17
C LEU A 71 6.16 8.36 6.99
N LEU A 72 6.86 9.50 6.98
CA LEU A 72 6.77 10.48 5.90
C LEU A 72 7.27 9.89 4.57
N LEU A 73 6.49 10.10 3.54
CA LEU A 73 6.79 9.78 2.15
C LEU A 73 7.08 11.06 1.37
N PRO A 74 7.74 11.02 0.21
CA PRO A 74 8.08 12.21 -0.56
C PRO A 74 6.91 13.13 -0.89
N TRP A 75 5.69 12.58 -0.99
CA TRP A 75 4.45 13.32 -1.25
C TRP A 75 3.65 13.69 0.00
N SER A 76 4.07 13.23 1.18
CA SER A 76 3.34 13.49 2.43
C SER A 76 3.47 14.96 2.84
N ARG A 77 2.35 15.60 3.18
CA ARG A 77 2.30 16.93 3.78
C ARG A 77 2.26 16.88 5.30
N GLU A 78 1.68 15.81 5.83
CA GLU A 78 1.52 15.52 7.26
C GLU A 78 1.91 14.08 7.52
N GLU A 79 2.22 13.75 8.77
CA GLU A 79 2.51 12.38 9.19
C GLU A 79 1.31 11.47 8.91
N PRO A 80 1.49 10.40 8.12
CA PRO A 80 0.41 9.44 7.91
C PRO A 80 0.06 8.71 9.20
N ASP A 81 -1.21 8.35 9.35
CA ASP A 81 -1.72 7.58 10.48
C ASP A 81 -1.47 6.07 10.39
N GLY A 82 -0.67 5.65 9.43
CA GLY A 82 -0.25 4.29 9.16
C GLY A 82 0.58 4.22 7.89
N CYS A 83 1.19 3.08 7.64
CA CYS A 83 1.98 2.86 6.43
C CYS A 83 1.69 1.50 5.82
N VAL A 84 1.98 1.39 4.52
CA VAL A 84 1.90 0.12 3.77
C VAL A 84 3.29 -0.31 3.32
N GLY A 85 3.45 -1.57 2.93
CA GLY A 85 4.65 -2.09 2.30
C GLY A 85 5.67 -2.68 3.26
N GLU A 86 6.93 -2.49 2.97
CA GLU A 86 8.05 -3.22 3.60
C GLU A 86 8.18 -2.93 5.10
N PHE A 87 8.13 -1.66 5.51
CA PHE A 87 8.19 -1.31 6.93
C PHE A 87 6.96 -1.82 7.68
N ALA A 88 5.77 -1.72 7.07
CA ALA A 88 4.53 -2.26 7.64
C ALA A 88 4.67 -3.76 7.93
N ARG A 89 5.24 -4.53 7.00
CA ARG A 89 5.50 -5.96 7.16
C ARG A 89 6.49 -6.23 8.29
N LYS A 90 7.65 -5.56 8.28
CA LYS A 90 8.70 -5.73 9.29
C LYS A 90 8.21 -5.38 10.69
N ARG A 91 7.65 -4.18 10.84
CA ARG A 91 7.17 -3.69 12.14
C ARG A 91 5.96 -4.47 12.63
N GLY A 92 5.09 -4.86 11.72
CA GLY A 92 3.92 -5.67 12.04
C GLY A 92 4.26 -7.08 12.53
N MET A 93 5.38 -7.67 12.10
CA MET A 93 5.85 -8.94 12.68
C MET A 93 6.31 -8.80 14.13
N GLU A 94 6.81 -7.63 14.52
CA GLU A 94 7.17 -7.33 15.91
C GLU A 94 5.94 -6.98 16.76
N ILE A 95 4.93 -6.35 16.16
CA ILE A 95 3.69 -5.91 16.83
C ILE A 95 2.47 -6.44 16.05
N PRO A 96 2.17 -7.75 16.12
CA PRO A 96 1.18 -8.40 15.26
C PRO A 96 -0.26 -7.84 15.36
N HIS A 97 -0.66 -7.36 16.53
CA HIS A 97 -1.99 -6.77 16.72
C HIS A 97 -2.18 -5.41 16.06
N ARG A 98 -1.14 -4.88 15.41
CA ARG A 98 -1.17 -3.66 14.60
C ARG A 98 -0.99 -3.90 13.11
N LEU A 99 -0.78 -5.16 12.73
CA LEU A 99 -0.56 -5.56 11.35
C LEU A 99 -1.86 -6.01 10.70
N VAL A 100 -2.21 -5.39 9.60
CA VAL A 100 -3.21 -5.89 8.65
C VAL A 100 -2.48 -6.51 7.48
N SER A 101 -2.63 -7.81 7.30
CA SER A 101 -2.14 -8.56 6.15
C SER A 101 -3.31 -9.24 5.44
N SER A 102 -3.13 -9.55 4.15
CA SER A 102 -4.14 -10.29 3.36
C SER A 102 -5.55 -9.67 3.35
N ALA A 103 -5.65 -8.33 3.43
CA ALA A 103 -6.93 -7.61 3.43
C ALA A 103 -7.82 -8.01 2.25
N LYS A 104 -7.23 -8.28 1.09
CA LYS A 104 -7.94 -8.73 -0.12
C LYS A 104 -8.75 -10.02 0.12
N SER A 105 -8.22 -10.97 0.88
CA SER A 105 -8.92 -12.24 1.18
C SER A 105 -10.19 -12.00 1.99
N TRP A 106 -10.21 -10.98 2.84
CA TRP A 106 -11.39 -10.61 3.62
C TRP A 106 -12.50 -9.95 2.80
N LEU A 107 -12.19 -9.39 1.62
CA LEU A 107 -13.21 -8.81 0.73
C LEU A 107 -14.21 -9.85 0.21
N CYS A 108 -13.78 -11.12 0.11
CA CYS A 108 -14.58 -12.23 -0.39
C CYS A 108 -15.03 -13.19 0.71
N HIS A 109 -14.85 -12.85 1.98
CA HIS A 109 -15.21 -13.71 3.10
C HIS A 109 -16.72 -13.57 3.41
N ASP A 110 -17.48 -14.67 3.28
CA ASP A 110 -18.94 -14.68 3.40
C ASP A 110 -19.48 -14.37 4.81
N GLY A 111 -18.66 -14.58 5.85
CA GLY A 111 -19.07 -14.46 7.25
C GLY A 111 -18.86 -13.08 7.87
N VAL A 112 -18.40 -12.08 7.11
CA VAL A 112 -18.04 -10.76 7.66
C VAL A 112 -18.58 -9.61 6.81
N ASP A 113 -18.85 -8.49 7.48
CA ASP A 113 -19.10 -7.22 6.80
C ASP A 113 -17.77 -6.54 6.46
N ARG A 114 -17.40 -6.58 5.18
CA ARG A 114 -16.14 -6.03 4.66
C ARG A 114 -16.01 -4.50 4.80
N THR A 115 -17.08 -3.81 5.14
CA THR A 115 -17.11 -2.36 5.36
C THR A 115 -16.93 -1.97 6.83
N ARG A 116 -16.98 -2.95 7.74
CA ARG A 116 -16.77 -2.70 9.18
C ARG A 116 -15.31 -2.81 9.58
N PRO A 117 -14.84 -2.05 10.59
CA PRO A 117 -13.48 -2.07 11.08
C PRO A 117 -13.21 -3.35 11.88
N ILE A 118 -12.83 -4.42 11.19
CA ILE A 118 -12.60 -5.76 11.76
C ILE A 118 -11.13 -6.20 11.75
N LEU A 119 -10.27 -5.47 11.06
CA LEU A 119 -8.85 -5.83 10.91
C LEU A 119 -7.93 -4.89 11.72
N PRO A 120 -6.89 -5.41 12.37
CA PRO A 120 -6.49 -6.80 12.52
C PRO A 120 -7.53 -7.61 13.32
N TRP A 121 -7.81 -8.85 12.88
CA TRP A 121 -8.90 -9.67 13.45
C TRP A 121 -8.70 -9.99 14.94
N ASP A 122 -7.49 -10.44 15.32
CA ASP A 122 -7.17 -10.87 16.68
C ASP A 122 -6.60 -9.73 17.56
N SER A 123 -6.83 -8.48 17.21
CA SER A 123 -6.35 -7.35 18.00
C SER A 123 -7.21 -7.10 19.24
N PRO A 124 -6.63 -6.57 20.36
CA PRO A 124 -7.40 -6.15 21.53
C PRO A 124 -8.52 -5.17 21.18
N GLU A 125 -9.57 -5.09 22.01
CA GLU A 125 -10.74 -4.20 21.75
C GLU A 125 -10.34 -2.73 21.61
N GLU A 126 -9.37 -2.28 22.39
CA GLU A 126 -8.87 -0.89 22.36
C GLU A 126 -7.94 -0.62 21.17
N ALA A 127 -7.50 -1.64 20.43
CA ALA A 127 -6.63 -1.46 19.30
C ALA A 127 -7.40 -0.85 18.13
N ARG A 128 -6.72 0.04 17.42
CA ARG A 128 -7.24 0.62 16.19
C ARG A 128 -7.50 -0.48 15.15
N ARG A 129 -8.66 -0.44 14.52
CA ARG A 129 -9.05 -1.35 13.46
C ARG A 129 -9.45 -0.60 12.20
N ILE A 130 -9.39 -1.29 11.08
CA ILE A 130 -9.77 -0.79 9.76
C ILE A 130 -10.65 -1.83 9.06
N SER A 131 -11.48 -1.39 8.13
CA SER A 131 -12.26 -2.32 7.31
C SER A 131 -11.39 -2.98 6.23
N PRO A 132 -11.74 -4.18 5.75
CA PRO A 132 -11.09 -4.79 4.58
C PRO A 132 -11.09 -3.89 3.34
N VAL A 133 -12.19 -3.18 3.11
CA VAL A 133 -12.31 -2.22 2.00
C VAL A 133 -11.32 -1.07 2.16
N ASP A 134 -11.29 -0.42 3.33
CA ASP A 134 -10.38 0.71 3.57
C ASP A 134 -8.91 0.26 3.57
N ALA A 135 -8.60 -0.91 4.12
CA ALA A 135 -7.23 -1.45 4.08
C ALA A 135 -6.76 -1.70 2.64
N SER A 136 -7.64 -2.22 1.78
CA SER A 136 -7.34 -2.40 0.36
C SER A 136 -7.21 -1.06 -0.37
N ALA A 137 -8.05 -0.08 -0.02
CA ALA A 137 -7.96 1.28 -0.55
C ALA A 137 -6.62 1.94 -0.22
N ARG A 138 -6.09 1.77 1.01
CA ARG A 138 -4.78 2.30 1.40
C ARG A 138 -3.63 1.81 0.52
N LEU A 139 -3.67 0.56 0.07
CA LEU A 139 -2.68 0.04 -0.88
C LEU A 139 -2.78 0.74 -2.24
N LEU A 140 -4.01 0.91 -2.75
CA LEU A 140 -4.25 1.58 -4.04
C LEU A 140 -3.93 3.08 -3.97
N GLU A 141 -4.24 3.74 -2.87
CA GLU A 141 -3.91 5.15 -2.62
C GLU A 141 -2.39 5.35 -2.65
N HIS A 142 -1.63 4.47 -1.99
CA HIS A 142 -0.18 4.53 -2.00
C HIS A 142 0.39 4.40 -3.43
N LEU A 143 -0.10 3.44 -4.22
CA LEU A 143 0.30 3.27 -5.62
C LEU A 143 -0.05 4.48 -6.48
N ARG A 144 -1.26 5.03 -6.31
CA ARG A 144 -1.71 6.25 -7.00
C ARG A 144 -0.82 7.44 -6.67
N ASP A 145 -0.54 7.65 -5.38
CA ASP A 145 0.20 8.81 -4.91
C ASP A 145 1.68 8.71 -5.30
N ALA A 146 2.27 7.52 -5.23
CA ALA A 146 3.59 7.23 -5.76
C ALA A 146 3.70 7.53 -7.26
N TRP A 147 2.74 7.04 -8.05
CA TRP A 147 2.69 7.29 -9.49
C TRP A 147 2.54 8.78 -9.85
N ASN A 148 1.72 9.51 -9.10
CA ASN A 148 1.49 10.94 -9.35
C ASN A 148 2.63 11.84 -8.86
N HIS A 149 3.51 11.32 -7.98
CA HIS A 149 4.65 12.06 -7.49
C HIS A 149 5.81 12.09 -8.49
N GLU A 150 6.00 11.01 -9.26
CA GLU A 150 6.98 10.88 -10.35
C GLU A 150 6.53 11.64 -11.62
#